data_7d43d528705b131906f6f1a104af2aa6
#
_entry.id   7d43d528705b131906f6f1a104af2aa6
#
_cell.length_a   1.000
_cell.length_b   1.000
_cell.length_c   1.000
_cell.angle_alpha   90.00
_cell.angle_beta   90.00
_cell.angle_gamma   90.00
#
_symmetry.space_group_name_H-M   'P 1'
#
loop_
_entity.id
_entity.type
_entity.pdbx_description
1 polymer ?
#
loop_
_entity_poly.entity_id
_entity_poly.type
_entity_poly.pdbx_seq_one_letter_code
_entity_poly.pdbx_strand_id
1 'polypeptide(L)'
;MNATAWTFQGWLAMFFAGAALAKLTAPYDQLVLLLGWPSMTALSTVRTMGWVELALAATMLAPLVIGKAAGLRVVWGGAIFLIGLQAAALLVHAVRLDLGLAFINLILLALTTTVLVLRRHRI
;
A
#
# COMPACT_ATOMS: atom_id res chain seq x y z
N MET A 1 -18.30 -0.32 16.08
CA MET A 1 -16.98 0.03 15.51
C MET A 1 -16.22 -1.27 15.26
N ASN A 2 -15.58 -1.43 14.11
CA ASN A 2 -14.82 -2.64 13.80
C ASN A 2 -13.34 -2.42 14.15
N ALA A 3 -12.91 -2.87 15.33
CA ALA A 3 -11.53 -2.72 15.80
C ALA A 3 -10.52 -3.45 14.90
N THR A 4 -10.86 -4.62 14.40
CA THR A 4 -9.99 -5.38 13.48
C THR A 4 -9.73 -4.59 12.19
N ALA A 5 -10.78 -4.04 11.58
CA ALA A 5 -10.63 -3.23 10.39
C ALA A 5 -9.76 -1.99 10.64
N TRP A 6 -9.96 -1.32 11.76
CA TRP A 6 -9.14 -0.16 12.13
C TRP A 6 -7.69 -0.51 12.39
N THR A 7 -7.43 -1.64 13.04
CA THR A 7 -6.07 -2.12 13.26
C THR A 7 -5.36 -2.37 11.93
N PHE A 8 -6.02 -3.06 11.00
CA PHE A 8 -5.43 -3.34 9.68
C PHE A 8 -5.29 -2.09 8.83
N GLN A 9 -6.25 -1.16 8.87
CA GLN A 9 -6.12 0.14 8.21
C GLN A 9 -4.93 0.93 8.74
N GLY A 10 -4.72 0.94 10.05
CA GLY A 10 -3.57 1.59 10.68
C GLY A 10 -2.24 0.97 10.24
N TRP A 11 -2.15 -0.36 10.22
CA TRP A 11 -0.97 -1.08 9.75
C TRP A 11 -0.67 -0.77 8.28
N LEU A 12 -1.69 -0.80 7.42
CA LEU A 12 -1.53 -0.48 6.00
C LEU A 12 -1.09 0.97 5.81
N ALA A 13 -1.71 1.90 6.53
CA ALA A 13 -1.33 3.32 6.47
C ALA A 13 0.13 3.53 6.87
N MET A 14 0.56 2.92 7.97
CA MET A 14 1.96 3.01 8.45
C MET A 14 2.94 2.40 7.46
N PHE A 15 2.65 1.21 6.97
CA PHE A 15 3.54 0.51 6.05
C PHE A 15 3.70 1.29 4.74
N PHE A 16 2.59 1.69 4.12
CA PHE A 16 2.65 2.39 2.84
C PHE A 16 3.17 3.82 2.97
N ALA A 17 2.91 4.50 4.09
CA ALA A 17 3.53 5.79 4.36
C ALA A 17 5.05 5.68 4.52
N GLY A 18 5.53 4.66 5.22
CA GLY A 18 6.96 4.37 5.36
C GLY A 18 7.61 4.00 4.03
N ALA A 19 6.97 3.14 3.25
CA ALA A 19 7.45 2.77 1.91
C ALA A 19 7.46 3.97 0.96
N ALA A 20 6.43 4.81 1.02
CA ALA A 20 6.35 6.05 0.25
C ALA A 20 7.48 7.02 0.63
N LEU A 21 7.71 7.21 1.93
CA LEU A 21 8.77 8.09 2.41
C LEU A 21 10.13 7.63 1.88
N ALA A 22 10.42 6.34 1.93
CA ALA A 22 11.65 5.78 1.38
C ALA A 22 11.77 6.06 -0.11
N LYS A 23 10.72 5.80 -0.90
CA LYS A 23 10.73 6.04 -2.35
C LYS A 23 10.85 7.52 -2.71
N LEU A 24 10.37 8.42 -1.85
CA LEU A 24 10.42 9.87 -2.09
C LEU A 24 11.75 10.50 -1.66
N THR A 25 12.46 9.93 -0.71
CA THR A 25 13.62 10.56 -0.07
C THR A 25 14.92 9.79 -0.16
N ALA A 26 14.89 8.46 -0.25
CA ALA A 26 16.10 7.65 -0.28
C ALA A 26 16.87 7.83 -1.59
N PRO A 27 18.22 7.76 -1.55
CA PRO A 27 19.04 7.72 -2.77
C PRO A 27 18.72 6.51 -3.63
N TYR A 28 18.92 6.64 -4.95
CA TYR A 28 18.62 5.58 -5.91
C TYR A 28 19.33 4.26 -5.57
N ASP A 29 20.60 4.31 -5.20
CA ASP A 29 21.39 3.12 -4.86
C ASP A 29 20.78 2.36 -3.68
N GLN A 30 20.30 3.07 -2.65
CA GLN A 30 19.62 2.45 -1.51
C GLN A 30 18.29 1.83 -1.91
N LEU A 31 17.54 2.47 -2.79
CA LEU A 31 16.28 1.93 -3.29
C LEU A 31 16.50 0.63 -4.08
N VAL A 32 17.57 0.57 -4.88
CA VAL A 32 17.94 -0.66 -5.61
C VAL A 32 18.29 -1.78 -4.64
N LEU A 33 19.05 -1.48 -3.58
CA LEU A 33 19.42 -2.48 -2.57
C LEU A 33 18.22 -2.99 -1.78
N LEU A 34 17.28 -2.10 -1.42
CA LEU A 34 16.13 -2.46 -0.60
C LEU A 34 15.03 -3.18 -1.37
N LEU A 35 14.75 -2.74 -2.60
CA LEU A 35 13.58 -3.15 -3.36
C LEU A 35 13.91 -3.98 -4.58
N GLY A 36 15.10 -3.83 -5.14
CA GLY A 36 15.55 -4.55 -6.34
C GLY A 36 14.97 -4.00 -7.64
N TRP A 37 13.64 -3.93 -7.77
CA TRP A 37 12.98 -3.51 -9.00
C TRP A 37 13.31 -2.10 -9.49
N PRO A 38 13.71 -1.10 -8.65
CA PRO A 38 14.12 0.21 -9.15
C PRO A 38 15.25 0.17 -10.17
N SER A 39 16.10 -0.88 -10.17
CA SER A 39 17.14 -1.06 -11.19
C SER A 39 16.58 -1.22 -12.62
N MET A 40 15.29 -1.56 -12.74
CA MET A 40 14.61 -1.80 -14.02
C MET A 40 13.93 -0.55 -14.58
N THR A 41 13.98 0.57 -13.88
CA THR A 41 13.21 1.78 -14.24
C THR A 41 13.94 3.05 -13.85
N ALA A 42 13.40 4.20 -14.26
CA ALA A 42 13.94 5.51 -13.89
C ALA A 42 13.59 5.88 -12.45
N LEU A 43 14.43 6.72 -11.83
CA LEU A 43 14.17 7.25 -10.49
C LEU A 43 12.85 8.02 -10.42
N SER A 44 12.47 8.75 -11.48
CA SER A 44 11.19 9.46 -11.56
C SER A 44 9.99 8.53 -11.40
N THR A 45 10.05 7.31 -11.94
CA THR A 45 9.00 6.30 -11.79
C THR A 45 8.91 5.84 -10.33
N VAL A 46 10.04 5.63 -9.67
CA VAL A 46 10.08 5.26 -8.25
C VAL A 46 9.48 6.35 -7.38
N ARG A 47 9.81 7.62 -7.65
CA ARG A 47 9.25 8.78 -6.93
C ARG A 47 7.74 8.89 -7.15
N THR A 48 7.28 8.68 -8.37
CA THR A 48 5.84 8.67 -8.69
C THR A 48 5.11 7.57 -7.90
N MET A 49 5.67 6.39 -7.83
CA MET A 49 5.11 5.30 -7.00
C MET A 49 5.06 5.68 -5.54
N GLY A 50 6.06 6.38 -5.03
CA GLY A 50 6.07 6.91 -3.67
C GLY A 50 4.87 7.84 -3.40
N TRP A 51 4.58 8.76 -4.31
CA TRP A 51 3.42 9.64 -4.20
C TRP A 51 2.09 8.88 -4.25
N VAL A 52 1.98 7.90 -5.13
CA VAL A 52 0.79 7.03 -5.22
C VAL A 52 0.58 6.27 -3.90
N GLU A 53 1.62 5.66 -3.36
CA GLU A 53 1.54 4.93 -2.10
C GLU A 53 1.20 5.84 -0.92
N LEU A 54 1.73 7.06 -0.88
CA LEU A 54 1.38 8.03 0.15
C LEU A 54 -0.10 8.43 0.09
N ALA A 55 -0.61 8.68 -1.10
CA ALA A 55 -2.04 8.96 -1.29
C ALA A 55 -2.91 7.79 -0.85
N LEU A 56 -2.52 6.56 -1.21
CA LEU A 56 -3.26 5.35 -0.82
C LEU A 56 -3.19 5.11 0.70
N ALA A 57 -2.06 5.37 1.34
CA ALA A 57 -1.94 5.33 2.79
C ALA A 57 -2.92 6.32 3.46
N ALA A 58 -3.03 7.53 2.93
CA ALA A 58 -3.96 8.54 3.42
C ALA A 58 -5.42 8.08 3.28
N THR A 59 -5.79 7.34 2.24
CA THR A 59 -7.16 6.83 2.07
C THR A 59 -7.59 5.91 3.22
N MET A 60 -6.65 5.18 3.82
CA MET A 60 -6.96 4.30 4.96
C MET A 60 -7.40 5.07 6.21
N LEU A 61 -7.02 6.33 6.32
CA LEU A 61 -7.37 7.20 7.44
C LEU A 61 -8.50 8.19 7.10
N ALA A 62 -9.04 8.14 5.90
CA ALA A 62 -10.05 9.07 5.41
C ALA A 62 -11.27 9.24 6.35
N PRO A 63 -11.81 8.19 7.01
CA PRO A 63 -12.94 8.37 7.92
C PRO A 63 -12.68 9.29 9.10
N LEU A 64 -11.41 9.48 9.47
CA LEU A 64 -11.02 10.39 10.57
C LEU A 64 -11.08 11.87 10.17
N VAL A 65 -10.98 12.13 8.87
CA VAL A 65 -10.84 13.49 8.33
C VAL A 65 -12.14 14.00 7.70
N ILE A 66 -12.77 13.18 6.87
CA ILE A 66 -13.94 13.58 6.06
C ILE A 66 -15.25 12.95 6.53
N GLY A 67 -15.24 12.33 7.72
CA GLY A 67 -16.41 11.69 8.30
C GLY A 67 -16.61 10.25 7.85
N LYS A 68 -17.45 9.54 8.61
CA LYS A 68 -17.58 8.08 8.48
C LYS A 68 -18.12 7.65 7.11
N ALA A 69 -19.21 8.23 6.64
CA ALA A 69 -19.86 7.77 5.43
C ALA A 69 -18.99 7.98 4.18
N ALA A 70 -18.50 9.20 3.98
CA ALA A 70 -17.64 9.53 2.86
C ALA A 70 -16.28 8.80 2.97
N GLY A 71 -15.71 8.80 4.18
CA GLY A 71 -14.42 8.17 4.43
C GLY A 71 -14.41 6.67 4.18
N LEU A 72 -15.46 5.94 4.51
CA LEU A 72 -15.55 4.50 4.22
C LEU A 72 -15.59 4.20 2.71
N ARG A 73 -16.20 5.06 1.92
CA ARG A 73 -16.15 4.93 0.46
C ARG A 73 -14.74 5.13 -0.07
N VAL A 74 -14.02 6.10 0.49
CA VAL A 74 -12.62 6.36 0.14
C VAL A 74 -11.73 5.18 0.56
N VAL A 75 -11.91 4.62 1.75
CA VAL A 75 -11.21 3.40 2.19
C VAL A 75 -11.46 2.26 1.22
N TRP A 76 -12.70 2.05 0.84
CA TRP A 76 -13.06 0.96 -0.08
C TRP A 76 -12.40 1.12 -1.45
N GLY A 77 -12.46 2.31 -2.03
CA GLY A 77 -11.79 2.62 -3.30
C GLY A 77 -10.26 2.49 -3.19
N GLY A 78 -9.68 3.02 -2.11
CA GLY A 78 -8.25 2.90 -1.82
C GLY A 78 -7.80 1.45 -1.66
N ALA A 79 -8.60 0.63 -0.98
CA ALA A 79 -8.31 -0.80 -0.81
C ALA A 79 -8.30 -1.55 -2.15
N ILE A 80 -9.24 -1.25 -3.05
CA ILE A 80 -9.23 -1.83 -4.41
C ILE A 80 -7.95 -1.46 -5.15
N PHE A 81 -7.56 -0.19 -5.10
CA PHE A 81 -6.32 0.28 -5.72
C PHE A 81 -5.08 -0.39 -5.12
N LEU A 82 -5.04 -0.50 -3.80
CA LEU A 82 -3.94 -1.19 -3.10
C LEU A 82 -3.87 -2.67 -3.48
N ILE A 83 -4.98 -3.35 -3.63
CA ILE A 83 -5.01 -4.76 -4.08
C ILE A 83 -4.35 -4.87 -5.47
N GLY A 84 -4.71 -4.00 -6.40
CA GLY A 84 -4.10 -3.98 -7.73
C GLY A 84 -2.60 -3.71 -7.68
N LEU A 85 -2.18 -2.71 -6.89
CA LEU A 85 -0.78 -2.35 -6.72
C LEU A 85 0.03 -3.49 -6.09
N GLN A 86 -0.50 -4.11 -5.04
CA GLN A 86 0.15 -5.22 -4.34
C GLN A 86 0.22 -6.48 -5.19
N ALA A 87 -0.81 -6.76 -5.98
CA ALA A 87 -0.80 -7.89 -6.91
C ALA A 87 0.29 -7.70 -7.97
N ALA A 88 0.42 -6.48 -8.51
CA ALA A 88 1.48 -6.16 -9.46
C ALA A 88 2.87 -6.27 -8.81
N ALA A 89 3.03 -5.75 -7.61
CA ALA A 89 4.29 -5.84 -6.84
C ALA A 89 4.64 -7.30 -6.53
N LEU A 90 3.67 -8.11 -6.11
CA LEU A 90 3.85 -9.53 -5.86
C LEU A 90 4.36 -10.26 -7.11
N LEU A 91 3.76 -9.98 -8.26
CA LEU A 91 4.20 -10.55 -9.54
C LEU A 91 5.64 -10.17 -9.86
N VAL A 92 5.99 -8.89 -9.75
CA VAL A 92 7.35 -8.40 -10.02
C VAL A 92 8.37 -9.08 -9.09
N HIS A 93 8.10 -9.13 -7.79
CA HIS A 93 9.02 -9.77 -6.84
C HIS A 93 9.12 -11.28 -7.04
N ALA A 94 8.02 -11.95 -7.38
CA ALA A 94 8.02 -13.39 -7.68
C ALA A 94 8.85 -13.70 -8.92
N VAL A 95 8.70 -12.94 -10.01
CA VAL A 95 9.47 -13.11 -11.25
C VAL A 95 10.96 -12.84 -11.01
N ARG A 96 11.29 -11.87 -10.16
CA ARG A 96 12.68 -11.55 -9.80
C ARG A 96 13.27 -12.50 -8.75
N LEU A 97 12.49 -13.42 -8.20
CA LEU A 97 12.88 -14.30 -7.09
C LEU A 97 13.24 -13.54 -5.80
N ASP A 98 12.69 -12.35 -5.60
CA ASP A 98 12.77 -11.59 -4.36
C ASP A 98 11.74 -12.14 -3.36
N LEU A 99 11.96 -13.35 -2.85
CA LEU A 99 10.96 -14.12 -2.12
C LEU A 99 10.52 -13.46 -0.81
N GLY A 100 11.45 -12.78 -0.11
CA GLY A 100 11.11 -12.05 1.11
C GLY A 100 10.13 -10.90 0.85
N LEU A 101 10.39 -10.12 -0.21
CA LEU A 101 9.51 -9.02 -0.61
C LEU A 101 8.18 -9.52 -1.16
N ALA A 102 8.20 -10.65 -1.91
CA ALA A 102 6.99 -11.30 -2.38
C ALA A 102 6.11 -11.74 -1.20
N PHE A 103 6.71 -12.33 -0.17
CA PHE A 103 5.99 -12.77 1.03
C PHE A 103 5.36 -11.59 1.79
N ILE A 104 6.10 -10.48 1.95
CA ILE A 104 5.57 -9.25 2.57
C ILE A 104 4.37 -8.73 1.79
N ASN A 105 4.45 -8.68 0.46
CA ASN A 105 3.33 -8.25 -0.37
C ASN A 105 2.13 -9.18 -0.27
N LEU A 106 2.34 -10.48 -0.11
CA LEU A 106 1.27 -11.44 0.11
C LEU A 106 0.53 -11.16 1.43
N ILE A 107 1.26 -10.88 2.50
CA ILE A 107 0.68 -10.49 3.79
C ILE A 107 -0.13 -9.19 3.65
N LEU A 108 0.45 -8.18 3.01
CA LEU A 108 -0.23 -6.90 2.80
C LEU A 108 -1.50 -7.06 1.95
N LEU A 109 -1.45 -7.91 0.94
CA LEU A 109 -2.60 -8.24 0.11
C LEU A 109 -3.72 -8.89 0.94
N ALA A 110 -3.37 -9.81 1.83
CA ALA A 110 -4.32 -10.45 2.73
C ALA A 110 -4.95 -9.43 3.69
N LEU A 111 -4.16 -8.53 4.27
CA LEU A 111 -4.66 -7.45 5.15
C LEU A 111 -5.59 -6.50 4.40
N THR A 112 -5.22 -6.09 3.20
CA THR A 112 -6.02 -5.17 2.39
C THR A 112 -7.35 -5.81 1.97
N THR A 113 -7.32 -7.07 1.56
CA THR A 113 -8.53 -7.83 1.22
C THR A 113 -9.45 -7.95 2.43
N THR A 114 -8.91 -8.19 3.61
CA THR A 114 -9.68 -8.25 4.85
C THR A 114 -10.36 -6.91 5.14
N VAL A 115 -9.63 -5.80 5.01
CA VAL A 115 -10.21 -4.45 5.17
C VAL A 115 -11.35 -4.25 4.17
N LEU A 116 -11.13 -4.59 2.90
CA LEU A 116 -12.15 -4.46 1.86
C LEU A 116 -13.43 -5.23 2.24
N VAL A 117 -13.30 -6.48 2.66
CA VAL A 117 -14.44 -7.31 3.04
C VAL A 117 -15.15 -6.75 4.28
N LEU A 118 -14.40 -6.37 5.32
CA LEU A 118 -14.97 -5.85 6.55
C LEU A 118 -15.66 -4.48 6.36
N ARG A 119 -15.22 -3.67 5.41
CA ARG A 119 -15.81 -2.37 5.13
C ARG A 119 -16.92 -2.40 4.07
N ARG A 120 -17.00 -3.47 3.30
CA ARG A 120 -17.97 -3.62 2.22
C ARG A 120 -19.42 -3.41 2.67
N HIS A 121 -19.77 -3.91 3.81
CA HIS A 121 -21.14 -3.82 4.36
C HIS A 121 -21.45 -2.50 5.10
N ARG A 122 -20.51 -1.58 5.10
CA ARG A 122 -20.63 -0.29 5.80
C ARG A 122 -20.72 0.91 4.86
N ILE A 123 -20.67 0.64 3.57
CA ILE A 123 -20.70 1.68 2.54
C ILE A 123 -22.13 2.08 2.24
#